data_41ec6125cd3af99f57e0a85780455f51
#
_entry.id   41ec6125cd3af99f57e0a85780455f51
#
_cell.length_a   1.000
_cell.length_b   1.000
_cell.length_c   1.000
_cell.angle_alpha   90.00
_cell.angle_beta   90.00
_cell.angle_gamma   90.00
#
_symmetry.space_group_name_H-M   'P 1'
#
loop_
_entity.id
_entity.type
_entity.pdbx_description
1 polymer ?
#
loop_
_entity_poly.entity_id
_entity_poly.type
_entity_poly.pdbx_seq_one_letter_code
_entity_poly.pdbx_strand_id
1 'polypeptide(L)'
;KINGESSIWHWKSRDIGGKSALDYLIKVEEMKFVDAVLVLCDECPSYIPPPTQPKKRTEFILPPAAVNNRRVFAYLLKRGIDRKVIEACVRAGILYESADYHNAVFVGKDETGTARYAFLRGTYTKGKPFKAEVSGSDKRFCFLLPPKGKTNRVAVYEAAIEPMAHLTLEGTTDKWRLSLGGIYAPDEGQRQEREAKNPLALDAFLERHPEIEEIEICTNNDFAGRWAAAHIERAYQGRYRMVKNLPRREGCDYGDLAKENYERRAARSLSDGSR
;
A
#
# COMPACT_ATOMS: atom_id res chain seq x y z
N LYS A 1 -7.40 -21.34 31.51
CA LYS A 1 -8.56 -22.11 30.97
C LYS A 1 -8.28 -22.43 29.51
N ILE A 2 -8.51 -23.65 29.11
CA ILE A 2 -8.41 -24.11 27.72
C ILE A 2 -9.82 -24.49 27.28
N ASN A 3 -10.22 -24.01 26.11
CA ASN A 3 -11.44 -24.47 25.44
C ASN A 3 -11.06 -25.59 24.46
N GLY A 4 -11.40 -26.83 24.77
CA GLY A 4 -11.02 -28.01 23.99
C GLY A 4 -11.61 -28.06 22.59
N GLU A 5 -12.73 -27.37 22.33
CA GLU A 5 -13.35 -27.31 21.00
C GLU A 5 -12.72 -26.27 20.05
N SER A 6 -12.22 -25.16 20.61
CA SER A 6 -11.70 -24.03 19.81
C SER A 6 -10.18 -23.85 19.93
N SER A 7 -9.49 -24.69 20.74
CA SER A 7 -8.08 -24.56 21.05
C SER A 7 -7.65 -23.19 21.62
N ILE A 8 -8.64 -22.39 22.05
CA ILE A 8 -8.37 -21.08 22.66
C ILE A 8 -8.00 -21.26 24.11
N TRP A 9 -6.90 -20.66 24.51
CA TRP A 9 -6.40 -20.72 25.87
C TRP A 9 -6.02 -19.34 26.40
N HIS A 10 -6.09 -19.14 27.71
CA HIS A 10 -5.66 -17.93 28.38
C HIS A 10 -5.12 -18.25 29.79
N TRP A 11 -3.89 -17.78 30.04
CA TRP A 11 -3.20 -17.90 31.34
C TRP A 11 -3.40 -16.61 32.12
N LYS A 12 -4.40 -16.58 32.98
CA LYS A 12 -4.85 -15.36 33.68
C LYS A 12 -3.76 -14.68 34.52
N SER A 13 -2.88 -15.46 35.20
CA SER A 13 -1.87 -14.89 36.07
C SER A 13 -0.69 -14.26 35.34
N ARG A 14 -0.47 -14.58 34.07
CA ARG A 14 0.56 -13.99 33.19
C ARG A 14 0.00 -13.09 32.11
N ASP A 15 -1.31 -12.99 32.02
CA ASP A 15 -2.06 -12.24 30.98
C ASP A 15 -1.61 -12.58 29.55
N ILE A 16 -1.32 -13.85 29.32
CA ILE A 16 -0.94 -14.36 27.99
C ILE A 16 -1.98 -15.37 27.50
N GLY A 17 -2.20 -15.41 26.18
CA GLY A 17 -3.16 -16.32 25.59
C GLY A 17 -2.89 -16.56 24.11
N GLY A 18 -3.57 -17.56 23.55
CA GLY A 18 -3.43 -17.96 22.18
C GLY A 18 -4.67 -18.67 21.64
N LYS A 19 -4.65 -18.89 20.31
CA LYS A 19 -5.74 -19.54 19.57
C LYS A 19 -5.39 -20.92 19.05
N SER A 20 -4.20 -21.43 19.39
CA SER A 20 -3.69 -22.71 18.91
C SER A 20 -2.67 -23.30 19.87
N ALA A 21 -2.37 -24.60 19.72
CA ALA A 21 -1.26 -25.26 20.39
C ALA A 21 0.09 -24.63 20.01
N LEU A 22 0.23 -24.18 18.76
CA LEU A 22 1.42 -23.45 18.31
C LEU A 22 1.67 -22.18 19.11
N ASP A 23 0.61 -21.37 19.32
CA ASP A 23 0.70 -20.19 20.20
C ASP A 23 1.15 -20.55 21.63
N TYR A 24 0.74 -21.70 22.14
CA TYR A 24 1.13 -22.18 23.46
C TYR A 24 2.63 -22.52 23.50
N LEU A 25 3.11 -23.31 22.56
CA LEU A 25 4.51 -23.70 22.47
C LEU A 25 5.43 -22.48 22.32
N ILE A 26 5.03 -21.49 21.55
CA ILE A 26 5.83 -20.27 21.34
C ILE A 26 5.78 -19.36 22.56
N LYS A 27 4.59 -19.10 23.15
CA LYS A 27 4.42 -18.06 24.18
C LYS A 27 4.63 -18.57 25.60
N VAL A 28 4.44 -19.85 25.85
CA VAL A 28 4.55 -20.45 27.19
C VAL A 28 5.82 -21.27 27.32
N GLU A 29 6.11 -22.11 26.33
CA GLU A 29 7.32 -22.94 26.28
C GLU A 29 8.51 -22.21 25.66
N GLU A 30 8.33 -20.97 25.19
CA GLU A 30 9.35 -20.10 24.60
C GLU A 30 10.10 -20.76 23.42
N MET A 31 9.45 -21.68 22.74
CA MET A 31 10.02 -22.39 21.61
C MET A 31 10.13 -21.49 20.37
N LYS A 32 11.16 -21.69 19.57
CA LYS A 32 11.22 -21.06 18.25
C LYS A 32 10.12 -21.61 17.35
N PHE A 33 9.59 -20.79 16.46
CA PHE A 33 8.47 -21.14 15.60
C PHE A 33 8.69 -22.47 14.85
N VAL A 34 9.87 -22.68 14.27
CA VAL A 34 10.19 -23.88 13.52
C VAL A 34 10.18 -25.13 14.41
N ASP A 35 10.80 -25.04 15.59
CA ASP A 35 10.87 -26.14 16.54
C ASP A 35 9.48 -26.51 17.06
N ALA A 36 8.64 -25.52 17.36
CA ALA A 36 7.25 -25.72 17.78
C ALA A 36 6.41 -26.39 16.68
N VAL A 37 6.62 -26.03 15.42
CA VAL A 37 5.96 -26.68 14.28
C VAL A 37 6.41 -28.14 14.15
N LEU A 38 7.72 -28.42 14.27
CA LEU A 38 8.24 -29.79 14.18
C LEU A 38 7.66 -30.69 15.26
N VAL A 39 7.62 -30.21 16.53
CA VAL A 39 6.99 -30.93 17.64
C VAL A 39 5.53 -31.27 17.34
N LEU A 40 4.75 -30.30 16.83
CA LEU A 40 3.35 -30.57 16.49
C LEU A 40 3.18 -31.52 15.31
N CYS A 41 4.11 -31.54 14.35
CA CYS A 41 4.10 -32.49 13.24
C CYS A 41 4.44 -33.90 13.71
N ASP A 42 5.38 -34.07 14.67
CA ASP A 42 5.74 -35.35 15.23
C ASP A 42 4.63 -35.95 16.09
N GLU A 43 3.91 -35.11 16.85
CA GLU A 43 2.77 -35.50 17.70
C GLU A 43 1.52 -35.85 16.87
N CYS A 44 1.37 -35.31 15.65
CA CYS A 44 0.20 -35.52 14.79
C CYS A 44 0.57 -35.95 13.36
N PRO A 45 1.30 -37.06 13.18
CA PRO A 45 1.79 -37.47 11.84
C PRO A 45 0.69 -37.85 10.83
N SER A 46 -0.56 -38.02 11.30
CA SER A 46 -1.71 -38.41 10.46
C SER A 46 -2.67 -37.26 10.16
N TYR A 47 -2.34 -36.01 10.53
CA TYR A 47 -3.20 -34.88 10.24
C TYR A 47 -3.20 -34.57 8.73
N ILE A 48 -4.24 -35.00 8.05
CA ILE A 48 -4.53 -34.55 6.69
C ILE A 48 -5.38 -33.27 6.85
N PRO A 49 -4.82 -32.08 6.53
CA PRO A 49 -5.61 -30.86 6.59
C PRO A 49 -6.84 -31.02 5.68
N PRO A 50 -8.05 -30.62 6.13
CA PRO A 50 -9.22 -30.63 5.27
C PRO A 50 -8.88 -29.88 3.99
N PRO A 51 -9.33 -30.36 2.82
CA PRO A 51 -9.06 -29.69 1.56
C PRO A 51 -9.47 -28.22 1.71
N THR A 52 -8.52 -27.33 1.48
CA THR A 52 -8.78 -25.90 1.52
C THR A 52 -9.87 -25.61 0.52
N GLN A 53 -11.08 -25.35 1.02
CA GLN A 53 -12.18 -24.93 0.15
C GLN A 53 -11.67 -23.70 -0.62
N PRO A 54 -11.80 -23.70 -1.95
CA PRO A 54 -11.39 -22.53 -2.73
C PRO A 54 -12.10 -21.33 -2.12
N LYS A 55 -11.32 -20.35 -1.65
CA LYS A 55 -11.89 -19.11 -1.10
C LYS A 55 -12.85 -18.58 -2.14
N LYS A 56 -14.17 -18.56 -1.81
CA LYS A 56 -15.16 -17.93 -2.69
C LYS A 56 -14.61 -16.56 -3.08
N ARG A 57 -14.47 -16.31 -4.37
CA ARG A 57 -14.06 -14.99 -4.85
C ARG A 57 -15.09 -14.00 -4.33
N THR A 58 -14.66 -13.14 -3.42
CA THR A 58 -15.51 -12.06 -2.92
C THR A 58 -15.78 -11.13 -4.08
N GLU A 59 -17.03 -10.81 -4.35
CA GLU A 59 -17.38 -9.82 -5.34
C GLU A 59 -16.78 -8.47 -4.96
N PHE A 60 -16.18 -7.78 -5.93
CA PHE A 60 -15.65 -6.44 -5.72
C PHE A 60 -16.79 -5.42 -5.77
N ILE A 61 -17.03 -4.78 -4.65
CA ILE A 61 -18.05 -3.73 -4.52
C ILE A 61 -17.39 -2.48 -3.95
N LEU A 62 -17.50 -1.37 -4.68
CA LEU A 62 -17.01 -0.08 -4.19
C LEU A 62 -17.80 0.37 -2.95
N PRO A 63 -17.13 0.91 -1.92
CA PRO A 63 -17.80 1.56 -0.81
C PRO A 63 -18.72 2.68 -1.29
N PRO A 64 -19.93 2.84 -0.70
CA PRO A 64 -20.82 3.93 -1.05
C PRO A 64 -20.15 5.29 -0.91
N ALA A 65 -20.39 6.20 -1.87
CA ALA A 65 -19.86 7.54 -1.82
C ALA A 65 -20.66 8.43 -0.84
N ALA A 66 -19.95 9.27 -0.09
CA ALA A 66 -20.55 10.32 0.71
C ALA A 66 -21.18 11.42 -0.18
N VAL A 67 -22.05 12.22 0.39
CA VAL A 67 -22.71 13.36 -0.29
C VAL A 67 -21.69 14.37 -0.83
N ASN A 68 -20.53 14.48 -0.18
CA ASN A 68 -19.45 15.38 -0.60
C ASN A 68 -18.07 14.81 -0.16
N ASN A 69 -16.98 15.44 -0.64
CA ASN A 69 -15.61 15.01 -0.38
C ASN A 69 -14.87 15.92 0.62
N ARG A 70 -15.56 16.65 1.51
CA ARG A 70 -14.94 17.71 2.33
C ARG A 70 -13.84 17.21 3.24
N ARG A 71 -14.03 16.04 3.89
CA ARG A 71 -13.02 15.47 4.80
C ARG A 71 -11.81 14.95 4.05
N VAL A 72 -12.02 14.32 2.90
CA VAL A 72 -10.94 13.87 2.02
C VAL A 72 -10.12 15.07 1.54
N PHE A 73 -10.76 16.16 1.11
CA PHE A 73 -10.05 17.40 0.76
C PHE A 73 -9.23 17.93 1.93
N ALA A 74 -9.85 18.11 3.11
CA ALA A 74 -9.16 18.62 4.29
C ALA A 74 -7.97 17.72 4.68
N TYR A 75 -8.17 16.40 4.64
CA TYR A 75 -7.14 15.42 4.96
C TYR A 75 -5.94 15.49 3.99
N LEU A 76 -6.20 15.50 2.69
CA LEU A 76 -5.14 15.50 1.67
C LEU A 76 -4.43 16.85 1.58
N LEU A 77 -5.15 17.97 1.71
CA LEU A 77 -4.55 19.32 1.82
C LEU A 77 -3.59 19.41 3.01
N LYS A 78 -4.00 18.89 4.19
CA LYS A 78 -3.13 18.84 5.38
C LYS A 78 -1.90 17.97 5.18
N ARG A 79 -1.94 17.00 4.26
CA ARG A 79 -0.80 16.19 3.85
C ARG A 79 0.02 16.84 2.72
N GLY A 80 -0.27 18.07 2.37
CA GLY A 80 0.48 18.85 1.40
C GLY A 80 0.16 18.54 -0.06
N ILE A 81 -0.93 17.82 -0.33
CA ILE A 81 -1.38 17.55 -1.72
C ILE A 81 -2.05 18.81 -2.28
N ASP A 82 -1.64 19.25 -3.46
CA ASP A 82 -2.23 20.41 -4.13
C ASP A 82 -3.71 20.18 -4.42
N ARG A 83 -4.52 21.22 -4.16
CA ARG A 83 -5.96 21.21 -4.41
C ARG A 83 -6.30 20.79 -5.84
N LYS A 84 -5.55 21.29 -6.85
CA LYS A 84 -5.77 20.97 -8.25
C LYS A 84 -5.59 19.47 -8.55
N VAL A 85 -4.63 18.82 -7.86
CA VAL A 85 -4.40 17.39 -7.99
C VAL A 85 -5.58 16.61 -7.39
N ILE A 86 -6.05 17.02 -6.20
CA ILE A 86 -7.22 16.39 -5.56
C ILE A 86 -8.46 16.53 -6.44
N GLU A 87 -8.75 17.75 -6.93
CA GLU A 87 -9.89 18.03 -7.81
C GLU A 87 -9.83 17.23 -9.11
N ALA A 88 -8.65 17.07 -9.70
CA ALA A 88 -8.47 16.25 -10.90
C ALA A 88 -8.80 14.78 -10.63
N CYS A 89 -8.33 14.21 -9.52
CA CYS A 89 -8.63 12.83 -9.13
C CYS A 89 -10.13 12.62 -8.84
N VAL A 90 -10.77 13.58 -8.17
CA VAL A 90 -12.22 13.52 -7.88
C VAL A 90 -13.03 13.59 -9.17
N ARG A 91 -12.71 14.52 -10.08
CA ARG A 91 -13.39 14.63 -11.39
C ARG A 91 -13.20 13.38 -12.27
N ALA A 92 -12.04 12.74 -12.20
CA ALA A 92 -11.77 11.49 -12.90
C ALA A 92 -12.47 10.28 -12.26
N GLY A 93 -13.10 10.46 -11.09
CA GLY A 93 -13.76 9.39 -10.34
C GLY A 93 -12.79 8.32 -9.87
N ILE A 94 -11.54 8.69 -9.58
CA ILE A 94 -10.52 7.80 -9.02
C ILE A 94 -10.21 8.13 -7.56
N LEU A 95 -10.88 9.14 -6.99
CA LEU A 95 -10.80 9.53 -5.60
C LEU A 95 -12.16 10.04 -5.12
N TYR A 96 -12.63 9.54 -3.99
CA TYR A 96 -13.84 10.06 -3.35
C TYR A 96 -13.84 9.76 -1.85
N GLU A 97 -14.81 10.33 -1.13
CA GLU A 97 -15.05 10.09 0.29
C GLU A 97 -16.09 8.98 0.47
N SER A 98 -15.80 7.94 1.27
CA SER A 98 -16.81 6.92 1.58
C SER A 98 -17.89 7.46 2.53
N ALA A 99 -19.14 6.99 2.37
CA ALA A 99 -20.25 7.33 3.25
C ALA A 99 -19.97 6.87 4.68
N ASP A 100 -19.49 5.63 4.82
CA ASP A 100 -19.09 5.08 6.10
C ASP A 100 -17.68 5.52 6.47
N TYR A 101 -17.52 6.02 7.71
CA TYR A 101 -16.24 6.43 8.29
C TYR A 101 -15.49 7.54 7.54
N HIS A 102 -16.02 8.08 6.45
CA HIS A 102 -15.42 9.17 5.68
C HIS A 102 -13.95 8.90 5.25
N ASN A 103 -13.66 7.67 4.84
CA ASN A 103 -12.35 7.32 4.35
C ASN A 103 -12.10 7.92 2.96
N ALA A 104 -10.85 8.24 2.65
CA ALA A 104 -10.42 8.49 1.28
C ALA A 104 -10.37 7.14 0.54
N VAL A 105 -11.12 7.03 -0.55
CA VAL A 105 -11.19 5.85 -1.42
C VAL A 105 -10.41 6.16 -2.70
N PHE A 106 -9.29 5.43 -2.89
CA PHE A 106 -8.47 5.50 -4.10
C PHE A 106 -8.86 4.37 -5.02
N VAL A 107 -9.37 4.68 -6.21
CA VAL A 107 -9.95 3.70 -7.14
C VAL A 107 -8.98 3.46 -8.29
N GLY A 108 -8.77 2.18 -8.59
CA GLY A 108 -8.12 1.73 -9.81
C GLY A 108 -9.17 1.22 -10.81
N LYS A 109 -9.00 1.61 -12.08
CA LYS A 109 -9.93 1.30 -13.17
C LYS A 109 -9.23 0.52 -14.27
N ASP A 110 -10.01 -0.31 -14.98
CA ASP A 110 -9.56 -0.91 -16.23
C ASP A 110 -9.68 0.06 -17.42
N GLU A 111 -9.32 -0.39 -18.60
CA GLU A 111 -9.32 0.40 -19.84
C GLU A 111 -10.72 0.84 -20.28
N THR A 112 -11.77 0.17 -19.80
CA THR A 112 -13.17 0.55 -20.04
C THR A 112 -13.66 1.62 -19.06
N GLY A 113 -12.83 2.00 -18.08
CA GLY A 113 -13.19 2.90 -16.99
C GLY A 113 -13.96 2.21 -15.84
N THR A 114 -14.09 0.88 -15.89
CA THR A 114 -14.74 0.11 -14.82
C THR A 114 -13.79 -0.03 -13.61
N ALA A 115 -14.29 0.25 -12.42
CA ALA A 115 -13.53 0.08 -11.20
C ALA A 115 -13.24 -1.41 -10.93
N ARG A 116 -11.97 -1.75 -10.67
CA ARG A 116 -11.49 -3.09 -10.37
C ARG A 116 -10.72 -3.18 -9.07
N TYR A 117 -10.28 -2.06 -8.54
CA TYR A 117 -9.48 -1.97 -7.34
C TYR A 117 -9.91 -0.77 -6.51
N ALA A 118 -9.88 -0.89 -5.20
CA ALA A 118 -10.00 0.26 -4.31
C ALA A 118 -9.18 0.08 -3.03
N PHE A 119 -8.55 1.17 -2.60
CA PHE A 119 -7.82 1.25 -1.35
C PHE A 119 -8.41 2.34 -0.46
N LEU A 120 -8.61 2.02 0.81
CA LEU A 120 -9.20 2.90 1.82
C LEU A 120 -8.10 3.49 2.70
N ARG A 121 -8.14 4.79 2.90
CA ARG A 121 -7.31 5.50 3.87
C ARG A 121 -8.18 6.31 4.82
N GLY A 122 -8.08 6.02 6.12
CA GLY A 122 -8.78 6.77 7.14
C GLY A 122 -8.36 8.23 7.15
N THR A 123 -9.35 9.14 7.20
CA THR A 123 -9.12 10.59 7.26
C THR A 123 -8.96 11.08 8.70
N TYR A 124 -9.28 10.27 9.70
CA TYR A 124 -9.03 10.58 11.11
C TYR A 124 -7.54 10.49 11.42
N THR A 125 -7.01 11.52 12.06
CA THR A 125 -5.57 11.64 12.38
C THR A 125 -5.23 11.27 13.82
N LYS A 126 -6.25 11.00 14.65
CA LYS A 126 -6.05 10.54 16.04
C LYS A 126 -6.09 9.02 16.09
N GLY A 127 -5.15 8.42 16.80
CA GLY A 127 -5.04 6.97 16.96
C GLY A 127 -4.31 6.27 15.79
N LYS A 128 -4.46 4.94 15.70
CA LYS A 128 -3.81 4.14 14.65
C LYS A 128 -4.42 4.45 13.28
N PRO A 129 -3.61 4.83 12.28
CA PRO A 129 -4.12 5.13 10.95
C PRO A 129 -4.80 3.90 10.32
N PHE A 130 -6.06 4.07 9.87
CA PHE A 130 -6.77 3.03 9.14
C PHE A 130 -6.30 2.97 7.68
N LYS A 131 -6.02 1.77 7.21
CA LYS A 131 -5.73 1.44 5.80
C LYS A 131 -6.21 0.03 5.50
N ALA A 132 -6.92 -0.13 4.40
CA ALA A 132 -7.43 -1.42 3.95
C ALA A 132 -7.61 -1.44 2.43
N GLU A 133 -7.39 -2.58 1.84
CA GLU A 133 -7.80 -2.87 0.47
C GLU A 133 -9.25 -3.36 0.50
N VAL A 134 -10.08 -2.92 -0.44
CA VAL A 134 -11.46 -3.39 -0.55
C VAL A 134 -11.46 -4.85 -0.99
N SER A 135 -12.27 -5.67 -0.31
CA SER A 135 -12.36 -7.10 -0.61
C SER A 135 -12.77 -7.33 -2.07
N GLY A 136 -12.15 -8.31 -2.73
CA GLY A 136 -12.37 -8.59 -4.15
C GLY A 136 -11.62 -7.67 -5.12
N SER A 137 -10.83 -6.71 -4.62
CA SER A 137 -9.98 -5.86 -5.46
C SER A 137 -9.00 -6.68 -6.30
N ASP A 138 -8.78 -6.23 -7.54
CA ASP A 138 -7.79 -6.78 -8.45
C ASP A 138 -6.56 -5.88 -8.53
N LYS A 139 -5.45 -6.31 -7.94
CA LYS A 139 -4.19 -5.53 -7.89
C LYS A 139 -3.56 -5.25 -9.25
N ARG A 140 -4.01 -5.88 -10.32
CA ARG A 140 -3.58 -5.52 -11.68
C ARG A 140 -4.00 -4.10 -12.07
N PHE A 141 -4.99 -3.55 -11.37
CA PHE A 141 -5.58 -2.23 -11.62
C PHE A 141 -5.41 -1.30 -10.43
N CYS A 142 -4.25 -1.28 -9.78
CA CYS A 142 -3.98 -0.34 -8.69
C CYS A 142 -4.17 1.12 -9.13
N PHE A 143 -4.21 2.03 -8.13
CA PHE A 143 -4.40 3.46 -8.36
C PHE A 143 -3.37 4.03 -9.33
N LEU A 144 -3.84 4.73 -10.36
CA LEU A 144 -3.04 5.21 -11.48
C LEU A 144 -3.41 6.67 -11.82
N LEU A 145 -2.40 7.53 -11.94
CA LEU A 145 -2.53 8.89 -12.49
C LEU A 145 -2.01 8.91 -13.93
N PRO A 146 -2.86 9.26 -14.91
CA PRO A 146 -2.44 9.36 -16.29
C PRO A 146 -1.63 10.65 -16.56
N PRO A 147 -0.74 10.63 -17.56
CA PRO A 147 -0.06 11.82 -18.03
C PRO A 147 -1.01 12.73 -18.84
N LYS A 148 -0.60 13.96 -19.06
CA LYS A 148 -1.19 14.81 -20.10
C LYS A 148 -0.42 14.60 -21.40
N GLY A 149 -0.98 13.79 -22.28
CA GLY A 149 -0.37 13.48 -23.56
C GLY A 149 0.35 12.14 -23.60
N LYS A 150 1.03 11.87 -24.71
CA LYS A 150 1.77 10.62 -24.92
C LYS A 150 3.08 10.62 -24.14
N THR A 151 3.43 9.50 -23.56
CA THR A 151 4.69 9.30 -22.84
C THR A 151 5.13 7.83 -22.92
N ASN A 152 6.41 7.59 -22.83
CA ASN A 152 7.00 6.26 -22.70
C ASN A 152 7.57 6.01 -21.27
N ARG A 153 7.09 6.78 -20.27
CA ARG A 153 7.62 6.77 -18.90
C ARG A 153 6.54 6.44 -17.88
N VAL A 154 6.89 5.58 -16.91
CA VAL A 154 6.06 5.31 -15.73
C VAL A 154 6.87 5.47 -14.45
N ALA A 155 6.32 6.18 -13.47
CA ALA A 155 6.85 6.23 -12.11
C ALA A 155 6.03 5.30 -11.20
N VAL A 156 6.70 4.52 -10.34
CA VAL A 156 6.05 3.52 -9.47
C VAL A 156 6.26 3.86 -8.00
N TYR A 157 5.20 3.68 -7.20
CA TYR A 157 5.11 4.07 -5.80
C TYR A 157 4.51 2.95 -4.95
N GLU A 158 4.78 2.92 -3.66
CA GLU A 158 4.24 1.90 -2.77
C GLU A 158 2.75 2.06 -2.50
N ALA A 159 2.30 3.27 -2.19
CA ALA A 159 0.92 3.56 -1.79
C ALA A 159 0.24 4.62 -2.68
N ALA A 160 -1.09 4.60 -2.70
CA ALA A 160 -1.90 5.42 -3.60
C ALA A 160 -1.82 6.96 -3.35
N ILE A 161 -1.37 7.39 -2.17
CA ILE A 161 -1.22 8.83 -1.88
C ILE A 161 0.08 9.42 -2.45
N GLU A 162 1.12 8.60 -2.59
CA GLU A 162 2.46 9.03 -3.02
C GLU A 162 2.50 9.55 -4.46
N PRO A 163 1.81 8.95 -5.46
CA PRO A 163 1.66 9.51 -6.80
C PRO A 163 1.13 10.94 -6.78
N MET A 164 0.14 11.23 -5.94
CA MET A 164 -0.45 12.57 -5.81
C MET A 164 0.51 13.56 -5.14
N ALA A 165 1.25 13.08 -4.13
CA ALA A 165 2.27 13.87 -3.42
C ALA A 165 3.43 14.24 -4.35
N HIS A 166 3.96 13.27 -5.08
CA HIS A 166 5.06 13.51 -6.02
C HIS A 166 4.62 14.44 -7.18
N LEU A 167 3.40 14.23 -7.71
CA LEU A 167 2.82 15.14 -8.71
C LEU A 167 2.71 16.59 -8.19
N THR A 168 2.35 16.76 -6.92
CA THR A 168 2.30 18.08 -6.27
C THR A 168 3.69 18.72 -6.16
N LEU A 169 4.72 17.93 -5.86
CA LEU A 169 6.10 18.42 -5.72
C LEU A 169 6.74 18.77 -7.06
N GLU A 170 6.54 17.93 -8.08
CA GLU A 170 7.09 18.14 -9.43
C GLU A 170 6.29 19.18 -10.23
N GLY A 171 4.97 19.22 -10.08
CA GLY A 171 4.08 20.10 -10.85
C GLY A 171 3.91 19.69 -12.31
N THR A 172 4.48 18.57 -12.75
CA THR A 172 4.43 18.08 -14.14
C THR A 172 3.56 16.84 -14.28
N THR A 173 2.89 16.71 -15.42
CA THR A 173 2.02 15.57 -15.78
C THR A 173 2.56 14.85 -17.02
N ASP A 174 3.85 14.60 -17.06
CA ASP A 174 4.63 14.12 -18.21
C ASP A 174 4.84 12.59 -18.23
N LYS A 175 4.38 11.89 -17.19
CA LYS A 175 4.55 10.44 -17.02
C LYS A 175 3.34 9.81 -16.34
N TRP A 176 3.16 8.52 -16.55
CA TRP A 176 2.27 7.70 -15.73
C TRP A 176 2.78 7.63 -14.30
N ARG A 177 1.89 7.60 -13.31
CA ARG A 177 2.23 7.41 -11.90
C ARG A 177 1.37 6.30 -11.31
N LEU A 178 2.00 5.14 -11.10
CA LEU A 178 1.34 3.89 -10.69
C LEU A 178 1.64 3.58 -9.22
N SER A 179 0.60 3.38 -8.41
CA SER A 179 0.75 2.74 -7.10
C SER A 179 0.88 1.22 -7.25
N LEU A 180 1.79 0.60 -6.52
CA LEU A 180 1.97 -0.85 -6.50
C LEU A 180 0.99 -1.57 -5.56
N GLY A 181 0.21 -0.80 -4.75
CA GLY A 181 -0.72 -1.38 -3.77
C GLY A 181 -0.02 -2.11 -2.63
N GLY A 182 1.15 -1.65 -2.25
CA GLY A 182 2.07 -2.24 -1.29
C GLY A 182 3.26 -2.94 -1.95
N ILE A 183 4.30 -3.11 -1.17
CA ILE A 183 5.53 -3.82 -1.57
C ILE A 183 5.79 -4.97 -0.61
N TYR A 184 6.59 -5.92 -1.05
CA TYR A 184 7.18 -6.94 -0.20
C TYR A 184 8.65 -6.58 0.07
N ALA A 185 9.07 -6.78 1.32
CA ALA A 185 10.46 -6.88 1.70
C ALA A 185 10.58 -7.92 2.83
N PRO A 186 11.69 -8.65 2.95
CA PRO A 186 11.96 -9.48 4.12
C PRO A 186 12.17 -8.58 5.34
N ASP A 187 12.05 -9.13 6.54
CA ASP A 187 12.43 -8.42 7.77
C ASP A 187 13.92 -8.08 7.73
N GLU A 188 14.27 -6.92 8.28
CA GLU A 188 15.66 -6.46 8.33
C GLU A 188 16.55 -7.47 9.07
N GLY A 189 17.67 -7.88 8.44
CA GLY A 189 18.58 -8.88 8.98
C GLY A 189 18.18 -10.34 8.75
N GLN A 190 17.00 -10.61 8.17
CA GLN A 190 16.61 -11.97 7.79
C GLN A 190 17.09 -12.32 6.37
N ARG A 191 17.53 -13.57 6.21
CA ARG A 191 17.85 -14.11 4.89
C ARG A 191 16.54 -14.32 4.11
N GLN A 192 16.47 -13.84 2.88
CA GLN A 192 15.32 -14.08 2.03
C GLN A 192 15.21 -15.58 1.72
N GLU A 193 14.20 -16.25 2.26
CA GLU A 193 13.95 -17.69 2.03
C GLU A 193 13.16 -17.97 0.74
N ARG A 194 12.46 -16.97 0.21
CA ARG A 194 11.63 -17.10 -1.00
C ARG A 194 11.99 -16.03 -2.02
N GLU A 195 11.99 -16.43 -3.28
CA GLU A 195 12.09 -15.50 -4.38
C GLU A 195 10.90 -14.54 -4.37
N ALA A 196 11.20 -13.22 -4.31
CA ALA A 196 10.15 -12.22 -4.33
C ALA A 196 9.51 -12.16 -5.72
N LYS A 197 8.18 -12.15 -5.74
CA LYS A 197 7.42 -11.96 -6.98
C LYS A 197 7.50 -10.50 -7.42
N ASN A 198 7.49 -10.28 -8.73
CA ASN A 198 7.35 -8.96 -9.28
C ASN A 198 6.04 -8.30 -8.84
N PRO A 199 5.99 -6.97 -8.74
CA PRO A 199 4.76 -6.26 -8.43
C PRO A 199 3.69 -6.49 -9.51
N LEU A 200 2.60 -7.17 -9.17
CA LEU A 200 1.53 -7.54 -10.10
C LEU A 200 0.94 -6.33 -10.84
N ALA A 201 0.84 -5.18 -10.14
CA ALA A 201 0.36 -3.94 -10.73
C ALA A 201 1.27 -3.46 -11.86
N LEU A 202 2.60 -3.57 -11.67
CA LEU A 202 3.57 -3.13 -12.67
C LEU A 202 3.61 -4.09 -13.87
N ASP A 203 3.66 -5.40 -13.63
CA ASP A 203 3.63 -6.39 -14.72
C ASP A 203 2.39 -6.18 -15.61
N ALA A 204 1.21 -6.13 -15.00
CA ALA A 204 -0.04 -5.95 -15.73
C ALA A 204 -0.16 -4.56 -16.40
N PHE A 205 0.45 -3.52 -15.83
CA PHE A 205 0.51 -2.20 -16.45
C PHE A 205 1.40 -2.24 -17.71
N LEU A 206 2.58 -2.82 -17.62
CA LEU A 206 3.53 -2.91 -18.75
C LEU A 206 3.00 -3.78 -19.90
N GLU A 207 2.24 -4.82 -19.60
CA GLU A 207 1.54 -5.63 -20.62
C GLU A 207 0.53 -4.79 -21.44
N ARG A 208 -0.16 -3.86 -20.79
CA ARG A 208 -1.15 -2.97 -21.44
C ARG A 208 -0.54 -1.73 -22.11
N HIS A 209 0.69 -1.39 -21.74
CA HIS A 209 1.41 -0.20 -22.17
C HIS A 209 2.76 -0.57 -22.80
N PRO A 210 2.76 -1.24 -23.98
CA PRO A 210 4.01 -1.66 -24.64
C PRO A 210 4.87 -0.48 -25.12
N GLU A 211 4.33 0.74 -25.13
CA GLU A 211 5.05 1.96 -25.44
C GLU A 211 6.00 2.43 -24.32
N ILE A 212 5.93 1.83 -23.13
CA ILE A 212 6.78 2.22 -22.01
C ILE A 212 8.21 1.72 -22.24
N GLU A 213 9.17 2.61 -22.07
CA GLU A 213 10.62 2.37 -22.19
C GLU A 213 11.39 2.69 -20.90
N GLU A 214 10.80 3.54 -20.03
CA GLU A 214 11.44 3.98 -18.79
C GLU A 214 10.56 3.74 -17.58
N ILE A 215 11.16 3.12 -16.55
CA ILE A 215 10.54 2.92 -15.22
C ILE A 215 11.31 3.75 -14.20
N GLU A 216 10.63 4.72 -13.60
CA GLU A 216 11.14 5.54 -12.51
C GLU A 216 10.68 4.96 -11.18
N ILE A 217 11.62 4.51 -10.34
CA ILE A 217 11.35 3.86 -9.06
C ILE A 217 11.30 4.93 -7.98
N CYS A 218 10.11 5.15 -7.44
CA CYS A 218 9.79 6.17 -6.43
C CYS A 218 9.29 5.54 -5.12
N THR A 219 9.87 4.40 -4.71
CA THR A 219 9.56 3.75 -3.44
C THR A 219 10.11 4.57 -2.26
N ASN A 220 9.68 4.23 -1.04
CA ASN A 220 10.15 4.90 0.17
C ASN A 220 11.65 4.78 0.38
N ASN A 221 12.26 5.73 1.05
CA ASN A 221 13.69 5.65 1.40
C ASN A 221 13.89 5.04 2.80
N ASP A 222 13.20 3.94 3.09
CA ASP A 222 13.44 3.08 4.24
C ASP A 222 14.02 1.73 3.79
N PHE A 223 14.25 0.81 4.72
CA PHE A 223 14.77 -0.52 4.40
C PHE A 223 13.90 -1.25 3.37
N ALA A 224 12.59 -1.30 3.60
CA ALA A 224 11.66 -2.02 2.74
C ALA A 224 11.58 -1.41 1.33
N GLY A 225 11.51 -0.08 1.24
CA GLY A 225 11.46 0.63 -0.03
C GLY A 225 12.74 0.52 -0.83
N ARG A 226 13.92 0.61 -0.20
CA ARG A 226 15.22 0.39 -0.86
C ARG A 226 15.37 -1.04 -1.35
N TRP A 227 14.92 -2.01 -0.56
CA TRP A 227 14.93 -3.41 -0.96
C TRP A 227 14.02 -3.64 -2.17
N ALA A 228 12.80 -3.12 -2.15
CA ALA A 228 11.86 -3.20 -3.27
C ALA A 228 12.40 -2.50 -4.51
N ALA A 229 13.06 -1.33 -4.37
CA ALA A 229 13.71 -0.63 -5.48
C ALA A 229 14.77 -1.50 -6.14
N ALA A 230 15.63 -2.13 -5.36
CA ALA A 230 16.67 -3.02 -5.87
C ALA A 230 16.08 -4.29 -6.54
N HIS A 231 14.97 -4.81 -6.02
CA HIS A 231 14.26 -5.93 -6.61
C HIS A 231 13.63 -5.56 -7.95
N ILE A 232 12.90 -4.44 -8.03
CA ILE A 232 12.29 -3.93 -9.26
C ILE A 232 13.37 -3.67 -10.31
N GLU A 233 14.47 -2.98 -9.95
CA GLU A 233 15.56 -2.73 -10.88
C GLU A 233 16.10 -4.02 -11.49
N ARG A 234 16.41 -5.04 -10.67
CA ARG A 234 16.89 -6.34 -11.17
C ARG A 234 15.89 -7.08 -12.05
N ALA A 235 14.60 -7.00 -11.72
CA ALA A 235 13.57 -7.71 -12.45
C ALA A 235 13.30 -7.13 -13.85
N TYR A 236 13.51 -5.82 -14.02
CA TYR A 236 13.14 -5.11 -15.25
C TYR A 236 14.32 -4.52 -16.02
N GLN A 237 15.54 -4.47 -15.43
CA GLN A 237 16.75 -4.05 -16.16
C GLN A 237 16.99 -4.93 -17.40
N GLY A 238 17.50 -4.33 -18.46
CA GLY A 238 17.70 -4.99 -19.76
C GLY A 238 16.47 -4.99 -20.67
N ARG A 239 15.26 -4.74 -20.12
CA ARG A 239 14.04 -4.50 -20.93
C ARG A 239 13.61 -3.05 -20.91
N TYR A 240 13.89 -2.33 -19.81
CA TYR A 240 13.49 -0.95 -19.59
C TYR A 240 14.67 -0.14 -19.07
N ARG A 241 14.66 1.16 -19.37
CA ARG A 241 15.55 2.10 -18.70
C ARG A 241 15.09 2.29 -17.26
N MET A 242 15.97 2.03 -16.29
CA MET A 242 15.66 2.13 -14.86
C MET A 242 16.19 3.45 -14.31
N VAL A 243 15.34 4.21 -13.63
CA VAL A 243 15.72 5.46 -12.95
C VAL A 243 15.31 5.35 -11.49
N LYS A 244 16.26 5.47 -10.55
CA LYS A 244 15.95 5.54 -9.11
C LYS A 244 15.72 6.99 -8.71
N ASN A 245 14.52 7.27 -8.22
CA ASN A 245 14.14 8.57 -7.69
C ASN A 245 13.43 8.37 -6.34
N LEU A 246 14.20 7.95 -5.33
CA LEU A 246 13.72 7.78 -3.98
C LEU A 246 13.69 9.14 -3.26
N PRO A 247 12.81 9.34 -2.25
CA PRO A 247 12.84 10.52 -1.39
C PRO A 247 14.24 10.77 -0.84
N ARG A 248 14.70 12.02 -0.86
CA ARG A 248 16.10 12.36 -0.49
C ARG A 248 16.42 12.06 0.98
N ARG A 249 15.42 12.14 1.87
CA ARG A 249 15.61 11.90 3.29
C ARG A 249 15.32 10.44 3.63
N GLU A 250 16.23 9.81 4.39
CA GLU A 250 16.06 8.47 4.90
C GLU A 250 14.81 8.36 5.79
N GLY A 251 14.11 7.22 5.71
CA GLY A 251 12.88 6.95 6.44
C GLY A 251 11.63 7.68 5.93
N CYS A 252 11.72 8.42 4.80
CA CYS A 252 10.60 9.20 4.28
C CYS A 252 9.98 8.61 3.02
N ASP A 253 8.72 8.96 2.82
CA ASP A 253 7.97 8.81 1.58
C ASP A 253 7.72 10.18 0.90
N TYR A 254 7.17 10.18 -0.32
CA TYR A 254 6.80 11.43 -1.01
C TYR A 254 5.69 12.20 -0.32
N GLY A 255 4.82 11.53 0.43
CA GLY A 255 3.78 12.18 1.24
C GLY A 255 4.38 13.01 2.39
N ASP A 256 5.47 12.52 3.01
CA ASP A 256 6.21 13.26 4.04
C ASP A 256 6.86 14.51 3.45
N LEU A 257 7.50 14.39 2.27
CA LEU A 257 8.11 15.53 1.60
C LEU A 257 7.09 16.59 1.16
N ALA A 258 5.92 16.16 0.66
CA ALA A 258 4.85 17.09 0.29
C ALA A 258 4.30 17.84 1.52
N LYS A 259 4.10 17.14 2.63
CA LYS A 259 3.66 17.72 3.89
C LYS A 259 4.65 18.76 4.42
N GLU A 260 5.93 18.44 4.46
CA GLU A 260 6.98 19.40 4.87
C GLU A 260 7.04 20.63 3.98
N ASN A 261 6.90 20.44 2.66
CA ASN A 261 6.86 21.57 1.72
C ASN A 261 5.66 22.47 1.98
N TYR A 262 4.50 21.89 2.27
CA TYR A 262 3.29 22.63 2.64
C TYR A 262 3.49 23.41 3.94
N GLU A 263 4.01 22.80 4.99
CA GLU A 263 4.26 23.43 6.29
C GLU A 263 5.26 24.58 6.17
N ARG A 264 6.33 24.39 5.38
CA ARG A 264 7.32 25.45 5.09
C ARG A 264 6.71 26.65 4.36
N ARG A 265 5.83 26.41 3.38
CA ARG A 265 5.13 27.48 2.64
C ARG A 265 4.16 28.24 3.56
N ALA A 266 3.42 27.52 4.40
CA ALA A 266 2.51 28.15 5.37
C ALA A 266 3.26 29.03 6.38
N ALA A 267 4.40 28.58 6.90
CA ALA A 267 5.23 29.35 7.81
C ALA A 267 5.78 30.65 7.17
N ARG A 268 6.21 30.57 5.91
CA ARG A 268 6.71 31.76 5.17
C ARG A 268 5.59 32.80 4.95
N SER A 269 4.40 32.37 4.55
CA SER A 269 3.28 33.28 4.33
C SER A 269 2.85 34.00 5.60
N LEU A 270 3.01 33.39 6.78
CA LEU A 270 2.75 34.05 8.06
C LEU A 270 3.81 35.11 8.42
N SER A 271 5.10 34.83 8.07
CA SER A 271 6.19 35.78 8.31
C SER A 271 6.13 37.01 7.40
N ASP A 272 5.70 36.83 6.14
CA ASP A 272 5.59 37.94 5.17
C ASP A 272 4.33 38.79 5.36
N GLY A 273 3.26 38.24 5.93
CA GLY A 273 2.04 38.97 6.27
C GLY A 273 2.12 39.77 7.57
N SER A 274 3.24 39.68 8.31
CA SER A 274 3.49 40.41 9.56
C SER A 274 4.40 41.62 9.36
N ARG A 275 4.71 42.00 8.13
CA ARG A 275 5.42 43.20 7.75
C ARG A 275 4.46 44.16 7.02
#